data_ab731084b9554dddb3ea17f97d7dc35f
#
_entry.id   ab731084b9554dddb3ea17f97d7dc35f
#
_cell.length_a   1.000
_cell.length_b   1.000
_cell.length_c   1.000
_cell.angle_alpha   90.00
_cell.angle_beta   90.00
_cell.angle_gamma   90.00
#
_symmetry.space_group_name_H-M   'P 1'
#
loop_
_entity.id
_entity.type
_entity.pdbx_description
1 polymer ?
#
loop_
_entity_poly.entity_id
_entity_poly.type
_entity_poly.pdbx_seq_one_letter_code
_entity_poly.pdbx_strand_id
1 'polypeptide(L)'
;MIEILFYSALVMLASLVGVFAVWHNIGRVIERNLSLLVSFSAGVFIVIAYNLGVETVGHSGNLVLGLIWVIIGALLFWLLFKFIPLSHHHHDQAHETHSHSRLDARKIMAGDALHNFGDGLLLAVSFAVSSSFGAITALSIFVHELVQEMSEFFVLRQAGYSTKK
;
A
#
# COMPACT_ATOMS: atom_id res chain seq x y z
N MET A 1 -21.29 8.66 -0.03
CA MET A 1 -21.17 7.62 -1.09
C MET A 1 -20.47 8.15 -2.34
N ILE A 2 -20.89 9.26 -2.95
CA ILE A 2 -20.27 9.83 -4.17
C ILE A 2 -18.80 10.20 -3.93
N GLU A 3 -18.47 10.77 -2.78
CA GLU A 3 -17.08 11.13 -2.43
C GLU A 3 -16.16 9.90 -2.39
N ILE A 4 -16.58 8.81 -1.75
CA ILE A 4 -15.80 7.57 -1.71
C ILE A 4 -15.51 7.05 -3.11
N LEU A 5 -16.53 7.01 -3.98
CA LEU A 5 -16.37 6.56 -5.36
C LEU A 5 -15.41 7.47 -6.15
N PHE A 6 -15.52 8.79 -5.95
CA PHE A 6 -14.62 9.74 -6.58
C PHE A 6 -13.16 9.53 -6.15
N TYR A 7 -12.91 9.45 -4.86
CA TYR A 7 -11.55 9.25 -4.33
C TYR A 7 -11.01 7.85 -4.64
N SER A 8 -11.85 6.81 -4.64
CA SER A 8 -11.43 5.48 -5.09
C SER A 8 -11.02 5.48 -6.56
N ALA A 9 -11.77 6.16 -7.43
CA ALA A 9 -11.39 6.31 -8.84
C ALA A 9 -10.07 7.10 -8.99
N LEU A 10 -9.84 8.10 -8.15
CA LEU A 10 -8.60 8.88 -8.16
C LEU A 10 -7.40 8.04 -7.70
N VAL A 11 -7.56 7.19 -6.68
CA VAL A 11 -6.54 6.23 -6.26
C VAL A 11 -6.26 5.21 -7.36
N MET A 12 -7.27 4.64 -8.02
CA MET A 12 -7.08 3.75 -9.16
C MET A 12 -6.32 4.41 -10.32
N LEU A 13 -6.46 5.72 -10.51
CA LEU A 13 -5.66 6.45 -11.50
C LEU A 13 -4.18 6.53 -11.13
N ALA A 14 -3.82 6.42 -9.85
CA ALA A 14 -2.42 6.41 -9.41
C ALA A 14 -1.65 5.25 -10.03
N SER A 15 -2.24 4.05 -10.08
CA SER A 15 -1.64 2.87 -10.70
C SER A 15 -1.35 3.11 -12.19
N LEU A 16 -2.27 3.75 -12.91
CA LEU A 16 -2.05 4.11 -14.32
C LEU A 16 -0.99 5.19 -14.49
N VAL A 17 -0.95 6.19 -13.61
CA VAL A 17 0.05 7.27 -13.64
C VAL A 17 1.44 6.73 -13.32
N GLY A 18 1.58 5.78 -12.40
CA GLY A 18 2.84 5.10 -12.07
C GLY A 18 3.48 4.50 -13.32
N VAL A 19 2.72 3.71 -14.08
CA VAL A 19 3.16 3.12 -15.34
C VAL A 19 3.54 4.19 -16.38
N PHE A 20 2.74 5.25 -16.48
CA PHE A 20 2.98 6.35 -17.42
C PHE A 20 4.22 7.20 -17.07
N ALA A 21 4.45 7.41 -15.77
CA ALA A 21 5.59 8.16 -15.25
C ALA A 21 6.93 7.49 -15.59
N VAL A 22 6.97 6.16 -15.57
CA VAL A 22 8.15 5.39 -15.98
C VAL A 22 8.45 5.57 -17.47
N TRP A 23 7.43 5.74 -18.31
CA TRP A 23 7.59 5.91 -19.77
C TRP A 23 8.10 7.31 -20.14
N HIS A 24 7.79 8.36 -19.37
CA HIS A 24 8.02 9.77 -19.75
C HIS A 24 9.13 10.50 -18.99
N ASN A 25 10.19 9.85 -18.54
CA ASN A 25 11.29 10.48 -17.77
C ASN A 25 10.91 11.08 -16.41
N ILE A 26 9.64 11.10 -16.03
CA ILE A 26 9.18 11.50 -14.70
C ILE A 26 9.67 10.48 -13.66
N GLY A 27 9.84 9.22 -14.08
CA GLY A 27 10.40 8.16 -13.27
C GLY A 27 11.71 8.54 -12.59
N ARG A 28 12.61 9.25 -13.28
CA ARG A 28 13.88 9.71 -12.69
C ARG A 28 13.69 10.73 -11.55
N VAL A 29 12.69 11.57 -11.62
CA VAL A 29 12.39 12.55 -10.56
C VAL A 29 11.82 11.83 -9.34
N ILE A 30 10.92 10.87 -9.56
CA ILE A 30 10.32 10.06 -8.49
C ILE A 30 11.40 9.17 -7.86
N GLU A 31 12.22 8.48 -8.65
CA GLU A 31 13.33 7.65 -8.18
C GLU A 31 14.32 8.45 -7.31
N ARG A 32 14.66 9.67 -7.73
CA ARG A 32 15.51 10.58 -6.94
C ARG A 32 14.90 10.97 -5.60
N ASN A 33 13.58 11.03 -5.51
CA ASN A 33 12.83 11.44 -4.31
C ASN A 33 12.12 10.26 -3.62
N LEU A 34 12.40 9.02 -4.02
CA LEU A 34 11.71 7.83 -3.55
C LEU A 34 11.73 7.71 -2.03
N SER A 35 12.90 7.89 -1.41
CA SER A 35 13.06 7.84 0.04
C SER A 35 12.18 8.87 0.76
N LEU A 36 12.04 10.07 0.20
CA LEU A 36 11.21 11.13 0.76
C LEU A 36 9.71 10.80 0.64
N LEU A 37 9.29 10.27 -0.51
CA LEU A 37 7.91 9.85 -0.74
C LEU A 37 7.51 8.68 0.16
N VAL A 38 8.38 7.67 0.30
CA VAL A 38 8.16 6.54 1.20
C VAL A 38 8.07 6.99 2.65
N SER A 39 8.98 7.88 3.10
CA SER A 39 8.97 8.41 4.46
C SER A 39 7.72 9.24 4.73
N PHE A 40 7.27 10.04 3.77
CA PHE A 40 6.03 10.80 3.87
C PHE A 40 4.83 9.88 4.00
N SER A 41 4.67 8.89 3.11
CA SER A 41 3.58 7.91 3.17
C SER A 41 3.56 7.17 4.51
N ALA A 42 4.71 6.66 4.96
CA ALA A 42 4.82 5.97 6.24
C ALA A 42 4.38 6.86 7.41
N GLY A 43 4.81 8.13 7.43
CA GLY A 43 4.40 9.09 8.45
C GLY A 43 2.90 9.32 8.47
N VAL A 44 2.28 9.49 7.31
CA VAL A 44 0.83 9.68 7.22
C VAL A 44 0.07 8.44 7.65
N PHE A 45 0.49 7.23 7.24
CA PHE A 45 -0.15 5.98 7.69
C PHE A 45 -0.08 5.79 9.21
N ILE A 46 1.02 6.18 9.86
CA ILE A 46 1.12 6.17 11.33
C ILE A 46 0.07 7.09 11.95
N VAL A 47 -0.10 8.31 11.41
CA VAL A 47 -1.11 9.26 11.90
C VAL A 47 -2.53 8.71 11.68
N ILE A 48 -2.80 8.11 10.52
CA ILE A 48 -4.09 7.50 10.22
C ILE A 48 -4.37 6.35 11.19
N ALA A 49 -3.41 5.44 11.39
CA ALA A 49 -3.55 4.31 12.31
C ALA A 49 -3.83 4.77 13.75
N TYR A 50 -3.11 5.81 14.20
CA TYR A 50 -3.36 6.41 15.52
C TYR A 50 -4.78 6.96 15.63
N ASN A 51 -5.24 7.76 14.65
CA ASN A 51 -6.58 8.35 14.69
C ASN A 51 -7.67 7.28 14.64
N LEU A 52 -7.53 6.25 13.80
CA LEU A 52 -8.48 5.12 13.77
C LEU A 52 -8.50 4.35 15.09
N GLY A 53 -7.33 4.17 15.71
CA GLY A 53 -7.23 3.56 17.03
C GLY A 53 -7.98 4.37 18.10
N VAL A 54 -7.78 5.68 18.13
CA VAL A 54 -8.49 6.59 19.04
C VAL A 54 -10.00 6.55 18.79
N GLU A 55 -10.43 6.57 17.53
CA GLU A 55 -11.84 6.50 17.15
C GLU A 55 -12.48 5.17 17.58
N THR A 56 -11.79 4.05 17.38
CA THR A 56 -12.22 2.72 17.80
C THR A 56 -12.43 2.66 19.31
N VAL A 57 -11.52 3.23 20.09
CA VAL A 57 -11.62 3.32 21.53
C VAL A 57 -12.79 4.22 21.96
N GLY A 58 -12.95 5.37 21.28
CA GLY A 58 -14.04 6.30 21.55
C GLY A 58 -15.42 5.68 21.30
N HIS A 59 -15.59 5.00 20.18
CA HIS A 59 -16.85 4.31 19.83
C HIS A 59 -17.20 3.14 20.75
N SER A 60 -16.19 2.44 21.28
CA SER A 60 -16.44 1.30 22.17
C SER A 60 -16.97 1.70 23.54
N GLY A 61 -16.89 2.98 23.90
CA GLY A 61 -17.31 3.51 25.23
C GLY A 61 -16.49 2.98 26.41
N ASN A 62 -15.51 2.10 26.16
CA ASN A 62 -14.65 1.50 27.17
C ASN A 62 -13.24 1.29 26.58
N LEU A 63 -12.21 1.83 27.24
CA LEU A 63 -10.81 1.74 26.82
C LEU A 63 -10.36 0.30 26.60
N VAL A 64 -10.70 -0.59 27.54
CA VAL A 64 -10.28 -2.00 27.46
C VAL A 64 -10.92 -2.69 26.25
N LEU A 65 -12.20 -2.48 26.04
CA LEU A 65 -12.93 -3.06 24.91
C LEU A 65 -12.38 -2.51 23.57
N GLY A 66 -12.11 -1.21 23.49
CA GLY A 66 -11.50 -0.60 22.30
C GLY A 66 -10.12 -1.16 21.99
N LEU A 67 -9.26 -1.31 22.99
CA LEU A 67 -7.94 -1.93 22.82
C LEU A 67 -8.04 -3.40 22.38
N ILE A 68 -9.01 -4.15 22.90
CA ILE A 68 -9.27 -5.53 22.46
C ILE A 68 -9.58 -5.56 20.96
N TRP A 69 -10.46 -4.66 20.47
CA TRP A 69 -10.78 -4.60 19.04
C TRP A 69 -9.58 -4.24 18.17
N VAL A 70 -8.74 -3.30 18.61
CA VAL A 70 -7.51 -2.95 17.91
C VAL A 70 -6.55 -4.15 17.83
N ILE A 71 -6.39 -4.88 18.94
CA ILE A 71 -5.54 -6.09 18.99
C ILE A 71 -6.11 -7.19 18.09
N ILE A 72 -7.43 -7.42 18.12
CA ILE A 72 -8.08 -8.41 17.26
C ILE A 72 -7.84 -8.06 15.78
N GLY A 73 -8.03 -6.79 15.39
CA GLY A 73 -7.76 -6.32 14.04
C GLY A 73 -6.30 -6.55 13.61
N ALA A 74 -5.36 -6.20 14.47
CA ALA A 74 -3.93 -6.41 14.22
C ALA A 74 -3.58 -7.90 14.07
N LEU A 75 -4.14 -8.76 14.92
CA LEU A 75 -3.94 -10.22 14.85
C LEU A 75 -4.56 -10.81 13.59
N LEU A 76 -5.76 -10.40 13.20
CA LEU A 76 -6.38 -10.85 11.95
C LEU A 76 -5.55 -10.45 10.74
N PHE A 77 -5.05 -9.21 10.72
CA PHE A 77 -4.19 -8.73 9.64
C PHE A 77 -2.87 -9.51 9.59
N TRP A 78 -2.24 -9.73 10.75
CA TRP A 78 -1.02 -10.53 10.85
C TRP A 78 -1.22 -11.97 10.38
N LEU A 79 -2.35 -12.61 10.72
CA LEU A 79 -2.71 -13.95 10.25
C LEU A 79 -2.91 -13.96 8.74
N LEU A 80 -3.63 -13.00 8.18
CA LEU A 80 -3.82 -12.88 6.73
C LEU A 80 -2.46 -12.81 6.02
N PHE A 81 -1.55 -11.95 6.45
CA PHE A 81 -0.21 -11.84 5.87
C PHE A 81 0.65 -13.09 6.06
N LYS A 82 0.47 -13.83 7.14
CA LYS A 82 1.20 -15.07 7.38
C LYS A 82 0.79 -16.20 6.43
N PHE A 83 -0.48 -16.25 6.06
CA PHE A 83 -1.01 -17.31 5.17
C PHE A 83 -0.88 -16.95 3.69
N ILE A 84 -0.66 -15.70 3.37
CA ILE A 84 -0.40 -15.28 1.99
C ILE A 84 1.12 -15.22 1.83
N PRO A 85 1.71 -16.05 0.95
CA PRO A 85 3.14 -16.03 0.70
C PRO A 85 3.52 -14.77 -0.07
N LEU A 86 3.58 -13.64 0.64
CA LEU A 86 4.18 -12.42 0.13
C LEU A 86 5.69 -12.66 0.07
N SER A 87 6.24 -12.58 -1.12
CA SER A 87 7.69 -12.67 -1.33
C SER A 87 8.35 -11.39 -0.81
N HIS A 88 8.57 -11.31 0.51
CA HIS A 88 9.40 -10.26 1.06
C HIS A 88 10.85 -10.57 0.67
N HIS A 89 11.35 -9.88 -0.32
CA HIS A 89 12.78 -9.86 -0.60
C HIS A 89 13.48 -9.04 0.49
N HIS A 90 13.93 -9.70 1.55
CA HIS A 90 14.97 -9.16 2.38
C HIS A 90 16.24 -9.08 1.51
N HIS A 91 16.83 -7.90 1.41
CA HIS A 91 18.16 -7.68 0.90
C HIS A 91 19.18 -8.30 1.88
N ASP A 92 19.28 -9.61 1.90
CA ASP A 92 20.45 -10.26 2.46
C ASP A 92 21.52 -10.30 1.38
N GLN A 93 22.48 -9.39 1.52
CA GLN A 93 23.75 -9.45 0.80
C GLN A 93 24.50 -10.69 1.32
N ALA A 94 24.31 -11.81 0.67
CA ALA A 94 25.19 -12.95 0.78
C ALA A 94 25.41 -13.54 -0.60
N HIS A 95 26.67 -13.54 -1.00
CA HIS A 95 27.20 -14.24 -2.14
C HIS A 95 26.63 -15.66 -2.25
N GLU A 96 26.13 -16.04 -3.42
CA GLU A 96 26.49 -17.26 -4.15
C GLU A 96 25.40 -17.78 -5.08
N THR A 97 25.87 -18.16 -6.27
CA THR A 97 25.40 -19.18 -7.21
C THR A 97 23.97 -19.10 -7.75
N HIS A 98 23.92 -18.66 -8.98
CA HIS A 98 23.02 -18.97 -10.09
C HIS A 98 21.93 -20.03 -9.83
N SER A 99 20.90 -19.62 -9.16
CA SER A 99 19.56 -20.21 -9.30
C SER A 99 18.63 -19.00 -9.52
N HIS A 100 18.36 -18.70 -10.79
CA HIS A 100 17.32 -17.76 -11.17
C HIS A 100 15.97 -18.33 -10.72
N SER A 101 15.58 -18.13 -9.48
CA SER A 101 14.19 -18.28 -9.09
C SER A 101 13.44 -17.18 -9.84
N ARG A 102 12.80 -17.55 -10.94
CA ARG A 102 11.97 -16.62 -11.70
C ARG A 102 10.94 -16.06 -10.71
N LEU A 103 11.02 -14.76 -10.46
CA LEU A 103 10.00 -14.04 -9.73
C LEU A 103 8.65 -14.41 -10.35
N ASP A 104 7.78 -15.02 -9.54
CA ASP A 104 6.47 -15.44 -10.00
C ASP A 104 5.56 -14.20 -10.01
N ALA A 105 5.36 -13.63 -11.20
CA ALA A 105 4.50 -12.45 -11.40
C ALA A 105 3.10 -12.66 -10.82
N ARG A 106 2.60 -13.90 -10.77
CA ARG A 106 1.29 -14.22 -10.17
C ARG A 106 1.26 -13.93 -8.67
N LYS A 107 2.37 -14.17 -7.96
CA LYS A 107 2.47 -13.89 -6.53
C LYS A 107 2.53 -12.38 -6.26
N ILE A 108 3.25 -11.64 -7.12
CA ILE A 108 3.29 -10.18 -7.03
C ILE A 108 1.88 -9.62 -7.25
N MET A 109 1.20 -10.01 -8.31
CA MET A 109 -0.16 -9.56 -8.61
C MET A 109 -1.17 -9.95 -7.51
N ALA A 110 -1.04 -11.14 -6.92
CA ALA A 110 -1.92 -11.55 -5.81
C ALA A 110 -1.65 -10.71 -4.54
N GLY A 111 -0.40 -10.39 -4.26
CA GLY A 111 0.00 -9.51 -3.17
C GLY A 111 -0.54 -8.10 -3.37
N ASP A 112 -0.38 -7.56 -4.57
CA ASP A 112 -0.89 -6.25 -4.96
C ASP A 112 -2.42 -6.17 -4.87
N ALA A 113 -3.15 -7.14 -5.39
CA ALA A 113 -4.61 -7.19 -5.28
C ALA A 113 -5.09 -7.20 -3.83
N LEU A 114 -4.37 -7.88 -2.92
CA LEU A 114 -4.70 -7.89 -1.50
C LEU A 114 -4.39 -6.55 -0.84
N HIS A 115 -3.26 -5.94 -1.22
CA HIS A 115 -2.87 -4.62 -0.75
C HIS A 115 -3.92 -3.58 -1.15
N ASN A 116 -4.28 -3.52 -2.41
CA ASN A 116 -5.34 -2.65 -2.94
C ASN A 116 -6.70 -2.86 -2.26
N PHE A 117 -7.04 -4.12 -1.92
CA PHE A 117 -8.23 -4.41 -1.13
C PHE A 117 -8.13 -3.80 0.29
N GLY A 118 -6.97 -3.91 0.93
CA GLY A 118 -6.71 -3.30 2.25
C GLY A 118 -6.84 -1.77 2.21
N ASP A 119 -6.31 -1.15 1.17
CA ASP A 119 -6.40 0.30 0.95
C ASP A 119 -7.84 0.76 0.72
N GLY A 120 -8.63 -0.02 -0.01
CA GLY A 120 -10.07 0.23 -0.17
C GLY A 120 -10.83 0.17 1.16
N LEU A 121 -10.51 -0.80 2.02
CA LEU A 121 -11.08 -0.88 3.38
C LEU A 121 -10.68 0.32 4.24
N LEU A 122 -9.38 0.68 4.23
CA LEU A 122 -8.86 1.83 4.96
C LEU A 122 -9.55 3.12 4.52
N LEU A 123 -9.70 3.31 3.22
CA LEU A 123 -10.40 4.46 2.65
C LEU A 123 -11.87 4.51 3.09
N ALA A 124 -12.59 3.40 3.00
CA ALA A 124 -13.99 3.31 3.39
C ALA A 124 -14.21 3.66 4.88
N VAL A 125 -13.38 3.10 5.76
CA VAL A 125 -13.44 3.38 7.20
C VAL A 125 -13.09 4.84 7.50
N SER A 126 -12.09 5.39 6.81
CA SER A 126 -11.68 6.80 6.99
C SER A 126 -12.79 7.77 6.59
N PHE A 127 -13.52 7.50 5.50
CA PHE A 127 -14.71 8.28 5.13
C PHE A 127 -15.89 8.09 6.08
N ALA A 128 -16.00 6.95 6.74
CA ALA A 128 -17.00 6.74 7.78
C ALA A 128 -16.75 7.61 9.02
N VAL A 129 -15.48 7.94 9.31
CA VAL A 129 -15.11 8.88 10.39
C VAL A 129 -15.45 10.32 9.99
N SER A 130 -14.91 10.80 8.86
CA SER A 130 -15.24 12.12 8.30
C SER A 130 -14.76 12.25 6.86
N SER A 131 -15.41 13.13 6.07
CA SER A 131 -15.00 13.45 4.69
C SER A 131 -13.57 13.99 4.63
N SER A 132 -13.16 14.83 5.58
CA SER A 132 -11.81 15.39 5.63
C SER A 132 -10.76 14.31 5.91
N PHE A 133 -11.06 13.40 6.85
CA PHE A 133 -10.16 12.30 7.18
C PHE A 133 -10.06 11.31 6.00
N GLY A 134 -11.17 10.99 5.35
CA GLY A 134 -11.20 10.19 4.13
C GLY A 134 -10.39 10.80 2.99
N ALA A 135 -10.48 12.13 2.78
CA ALA A 135 -9.73 12.82 1.74
C ALA A 135 -8.21 12.80 1.99
N ILE A 136 -7.77 13.01 3.24
CA ILE A 136 -6.36 12.90 3.63
C ILE A 136 -5.86 11.48 3.44
N THR A 137 -6.64 10.48 3.82
CA THR A 137 -6.33 9.06 3.62
C THR A 137 -6.20 8.74 2.13
N ALA A 138 -7.15 9.21 1.31
CA ALA A 138 -7.11 9.02 -0.14
C ALA A 138 -5.85 9.60 -0.79
N LEU A 139 -5.45 10.82 -0.37
CA LEU A 139 -4.22 11.44 -0.87
C LEU A 139 -2.99 10.63 -0.47
N SER A 140 -2.97 10.09 0.73
CA SER A 140 -1.86 9.28 1.23
C SER A 140 -1.73 7.96 0.49
N ILE A 141 -2.87 7.27 0.27
CA ILE A 141 -2.93 6.05 -0.54
C ILE A 141 -2.49 6.37 -1.96
N PHE A 142 -2.97 7.45 -2.56
CA PHE A 142 -2.57 7.86 -3.91
C PHE A 142 -1.04 8.00 -4.06
N VAL A 143 -0.38 8.67 -3.10
CA VAL A 143 1.08 8.82 -3.11
C VAL A 143 1.77 7.48 -2.89
N HIS A 144 1.24 6.65 -2.00
CA HIS A 144 1.77 5.32 -1.72
C HIS A 144 1.68 4.40 -2.93
N GLU A 145 0.52 4.32 -3.56
CA GLU A 145 0.28 3.56 -4.79
C GLU A 145 1.22 3.96 -5.92
N LEU A 146 1.43 5.26 -6.11
CA LEU A 146 2.36 5.76 -7.12
C LEU A 146 3.78 5.20 -6.92
N VAL A 147 4.24 5.16 -5.67
CA VAL A 147 5.57 4.63 -5.30
C VAL A 147 5.63 3.12 -5.47
N GLN A 148 4.58 2.41 -5.05
CA GLN A 148 4.49 0.96 -5.12
C GLN A 148 4.53 0.48 -6.58
N GLU A 149 3.67 1.00 -7.42
CA GLU A 149 3.57 0.66 -8.84
C GLU A 149 4.90 0.86 -9.57
N MET A 150 5.59 1.96 -9.26
CA MET A 150 6.92 2.18 -9.83
C MET A 150 7.93 1.13 -9.35
N SER A 151 7.91 0.80 -8.07
CA SER A 151 8.82 -0.21 -7.50
C SER A 151 8.57 -1.58 -8.12
N GLU A 152 7.31 -1.99 -8.26
CA GLU A 152 6.93 -3.26 -8.89
C GLU A 152 7.34 -3.31 -10.37
N PHE A 153 7.14 -2.22 -11.09
CA PHE A 153 7.60 -2.14 -12.48
C PHE A 153 9.11 -2.37 -12.60
N PHE A 154 9.93 -1.75 -11.73
CA PHE A 154 11.38 -1.94 -11.75
C PHE A 154 11.78 -3.37 -11.38
N VAL A 155 11.12 -3.96 -10.39
CA VAL A 155 11.35 -5.35 -9.97
C VAL A 155 11.01 -6.33 -11.10
N LEU A 156 9.87 -6.18 -11.74
CA LEU A 156 9.46 -7.01 -12.88
C LEU A 156 10.42 -6.86 -14.06
N ARG A 157 10.90 -5.65 -14.34
CA ARG A 157 11.87 -5.39 -15.40
C ARG A 157 13.22 -6.02 -15.10
N GLN A 158 13.71 -5.94 -13.87
CA GLN A 158 14.96 -6.61 -13.45
C GLN A 158 14.83 -8.14 -13.53
N ALA A 159 13.64 -8.68 -13.29
CA ALA A 159 13.34 -10.11 -13.46
C ALA A 159 13.23 -10.56 -14.93
N GLY A 160 13.45 -9.65 -15.90
CA GLY A 160 13.47 -9.96 -17.33
C GLY A 160 12.11 -9.93 -18.02
N TYR A 161 11.07 -9.42 -17.36
CA TYR A 161 9.78 -9.20 -18.01
C TYR A 161 9.86 -8.04 -19.00
N SER A 162 9.35 -8.27 -20.21
CA SER A 162 9.31 -7.26 -21.27
C SER A 162 8.06 -6.39 -21.16
N THR A 163 8.20 -5.09 -21.42
CA THR A 163 7.07 -4.14 -21.51
C THR A 163 6.13 -4.40 -22.70
N LYS A 164 6.44 -5.39 -23.55
CA LYS A 164 5.67 -5.72 -24.76
C LYS A 164 4.87 -7.01 -24.66
N LYS A 165 4.73 -7.57 -23.46
CA LYS A 165 3.92 -8.78 -23.25
C LYS A 165 2.82 -8.54 -22.25
#